data_96a0944e4d3421ff90ebb426b6b5c479
#
_entry.id   96a0944e4d3421ff90ebb426b6b5c479
#
_cell.length_a   1.000
_cell.length_b   1.000
_cell.length_c   1.000
_cell.angle_alpha   90.00
_cell.angle_beta   90.00
_cell.angle_gamma   90.00
#
_symmetry.space_group_name_H-M   'P 1'
#
loop_
_entity.id
_entity.type
_entity.pdbx_description
1 polymer ?
#
loop_
_entity_poly.entity_id
_entity_poly.type
_entity_poly.pdbx_seq_one_letter_code
_entity_poly.pdbx_strand_id
1 'polypeptide(L)'
;SHTYNNMGISVAKGSNIRVSYNNLSGGNGYGIYAVGTEALQKICRIYGNTVSGFMKDGILASGLAAGSRIEHNRVSTGAANGILVKCIDKSVVDGNYSFKNKARGILLQRCESAMVADNFVSENAINGIELNIRSNHSSVQGNVCGSNKKSGLRIAGSKGISADGNSFRSNRGYAAEFIRSHISSYKGNRFEKNGYSNRIHVRNSKIPKK
;
A
#
# COMPACT_ATOMS: atom_id res chain seq x y z
N SER A 1 21.36 -26.76 -5.67
CA SER A 1 19.89 -26.70 -5.75
C SER A 1 19.50 -25.32 -6.35
N HIS A 2 18.96 -25.35 -7.56
CA HIS A 2 18.46 -24.14 -8.21
C HIS A 2 17.13 -23.79 -7.55
N THR A 3 17.12 -22.78 -6.69
CA THR A 3 15.87 -22.19 -6.18
C THR A 3 15.25 -21.37 -7.31
N TYR A 4 14.36 -21.97 -8.07
CA TYR A 4 13.51 -21.22 -8.98
C TYR A 4 12.72 -20.20 -8.18
N ASN A 5 12.87 -18.89 -8.49
CA ASN A 5 11.97 -17.85 -8.01
C ASN A 5 10.62 -18.06 -8.71
N ASN A 6 9.78 -18.92 -8.16
CA ASN A 6 8.44 -19.15 -8.67
C ASN A 6 7.58 -17.89 -8.42
N MET A 7 7.59 -16.98 -9.38
CA MET A 7 6.65 -15.87 -9.43
C MET A 7 5.34 -16.37 -10.03
N GLY A 8 4.22 -15.81 -9.59
CA GLY A 8 2.93 -16.12 -10.20
C GLY A 8 2.85 -15.51 -11.60
N ILE A 9 2.95 -14.18 -11.70
CA ILE A 9 2.99 -13.43 -12.98
C ILE A 9 4.15 -12.45 -12.94
N SER A 10 4.96 -12.45 -14.00
CA SER A 10 6.04 -11.47 -14.20
C SER A 10 5.80 -10.64 -15.44
N VAL A 11 5.83 -9.31 -15.27
CA VAL A 11 5.67 -8.33 -16.33
C VAL A 11 6.87 -7.40 -16.30
N ALA A 12 7.76 -7.54 -17.28
CA ALA A 12 8.97 -6.73 -17.38
C ALA A 12 9.02 -5.82 -18.61
N LYS A 13 8.19 -6.08 -19.62
CA LYS A 13 8.13 -5.33 -20.88
C LYS A 13 6.71 -5.32 -21.43
N GLY A 14 6.35 -4.31 -22.22
CA GLY A 14 5.05 -4.22 -22.87
C GLY A 14 4.41 -2.82 -22.78
N SER A 15 3.33 -2.57 -23.51
CA SER A 15 2.53 -1.34 -23.46
C SER A 15 1.09 -1.65 -23.06
N ASN A 16 0.47 -0.75 -22.28
CA ASN A 16 -0.94 -0.89 -21.87
C ASN A 16 -1.22 -2.27 -21.24
N ILE A 17 -0.38 -2.64 -20.30
CA ILE A 17 -0.43 -3.97 -19.68
C ILE A 17 -1.64 -4.05 -18.74
N ARG A 18 -2.38 -5.15 -18.88
CA ARG A 18 -3.46 -5.51 -17.97
C ARG A 18 -3.21 -6.89 -17.39
N VAL A 19 -3.14 -6.96 -16.07
CA VAL A 19 -3.10 -8.23 -15.32
C VAL A 19 -4.40 -8.30 -14.51
N SER A 20 -5.33 -9.15 -14.92
CA SER A 20 -6.66 -9.13 -14.29
C SER A 20 -7.28 -10.50 -14.12
N TYR A 21 -8.03 -10.64 -13.02
CA TYR A 21 -8.83 -11.81 -12.68
C TYR A 21 -8.05 -13.13 -12.59
N ASN A 22 -6.79 -13.06 -12.19
CA ASN A 22 -5.97 -14.25 -11.93
C ASN A 22 -6.15 -14.73 -10.50
N ASN A 23 -6.08 -16.04 -10.30
CA ASN A 23 -6.03 -16.67 -8.99
C ASN A 23 -4.64 -17.32 -8.81
N LEU A 24 -3.82 -16.74 -7.94
CA LEU A 24 -2.41 -17.10 -7.74
C LEU A 24 -2.20 -17.51 -6.30
N SER A 25 -1.62 -18.69 -6.09
CA SER A 25 -1.38 -19.21 -4.75
C SER A 25 -0.02 -19.89 -4.62
N GLY A 26 0.72 -19.49 -3.58
CA GLY A 26 2.00 -20.09 -3.21
C GLY A 26 3.13 -19.79 -4.20
N GLY A 27 4.34 -19.65 -3.70
CA GLY A 27 5.56 -19.45 -4.48
C GLY A 27 6.67 -18.79 -3.69
N ASN A 28 7.93 -19.06 -4.06
CA ASN A 28 9.10 -18.50 -3.39
C ASN A 28 9.41 -17.06 -3.84
N GLY A 29 8.74 -16.56 -4.86
CA GLY A 29 8.88 -15.23 -5.41
C GLY A 29 7.72 -14.30 -5.05
N TYR A 30 7.42 -13.38 -5.95
CA TYR A 30 6.28 -12.46 -5.90
C TYR A 30 5.03 -13.12 -6.50
N GLY A 31 3.86 -12.73 -6.03
CA GLY A 31 2.62 -13.14 -6.68
C GLY A 31 2.48 -12.50 -8.06
N ILE A 32 2.45 -11.16 -8.10
CA ILE A 32 2.52 -10.37 -9.34
C ILE A 32 3.75 -9.45 -9.24
N TYR A 33 4.64 -9.57 -10.20
CA TYR A 33 5.85 -8.77 -10.33
C TYR A 33 5.76 -7.91 -11.60
N ALA A 34 5.40 -6.64 -11.45
CA ALA A 34 5.28 -5.70 -12.56
C ALA A 34 6.33 -4.59 -12.41
N VAL A 35 7.37 -4.62 -13.24
CA VAL A 35 8.49 -3.68 -13.17
C VAL A 35 8.73 -3.05 -14.53
N GLY A 36 8.67 -1.70 -14.55
CA GLY A 36 9.06 -0.90 -15.70
C GLY A 36 10.56 -0.62 -15.70
N THR A 37 11.13 -0.46 -16.88
CA THR A 37 12.48 0.09 -17.08
C THR A 37 12.37 1.55 -17.51
N GLU A 38 13.37 2.39 -17.23
CA GLU A 38 13.35 3.83 -17.53
C GLU A 38 13.02 4.14 -19.01
N ALA A 39 13.42 3.28 -19.92
CA ALA A 39 13.17 3.44 -21.38
C ALA A 39 11.74 3.06 -21.80
N LEU A 40 10.96 2.41 -20.97
CA LEU A 40 9.67 1.84 -21.31
C LEU A 40 8.63 1.99 -20.19
N GLN A 41 8.47 3.20 -19.66
CA GLN A 41 7.43 3.49 -18.68
C GLN A 41 6.05 3.41 -19.36
N LYS A 42 5.30 2.39 -19.06
CA LYS A 42 3.96 2.16 -19.64
C LYS A 42 2.94 1.95 -18.55
N ILE A 43 1.73 2.45 -18.80
CA ILE A 43 0.61 2.29 -17.88
C ILE A 43 0.34 0.80 -17.69
N CYS A 44 0.26 0.39 -16.43
CA CYS A 44 -0.12 -0.96 -16.06
C CYS A 44 -1.37 -0.92 -15.18
N ARG A 45 -2.30 -1.81 -15.46
CA ARG A 45 -3.49 -2.02 -14.63
C ARG A 45 -3.47 -3.44 -14.05
N ILE A 46 -3.37 -3.53 -12.73
CA ILE A 46 -3.47 -4.79 -11.99
C ILE A 46 -4.83 -4.80 -11.29
N TYR A 47 -5.77 -5.62 -11.78
CA TYR A 47 -7.18 -5.50 -11.40
C TYR A 47 -7.82 -6.84 -11.08
N GLY A 48 -8.55 -6.92 -9.96
CA GLY A 48 -9.40 -8.05 -9.61
C GLY A 48 -8.69 -9.38 -9.42
N ASN A 49 -7.38 -9.37 -9.11
CA ASN A 49 -6.64 -10.61 -8.88
C ASN A 49 -6.77 -11.09 -7.43
N THR A 50 -6.77 -12.40 -7.24
CA THR A 50 -6.61 -13.05 -5.95
C THR A 50 -5.18 -13.60 -5.85
N VAL A 51 -4.43 -13.15 -4.83
CA VAL A 51 -3.01 -13.48 -4.67
C VAL A 51 -2.75 -13.90 -3.21
N SER A 52 -2.19 -15.07 -2.99
CA SER A 52 -1.98 -15.56 -1.62
C SER A 52 -0.73 -16.43 -1.46
N GLY A 53 -0.14 -16.42 -0.26
CA GLY A 53 0.88 -17.38 0.16
C GLY A 53 2.25 -17.24 -0.49
N PHE A 54 2.61 -16.10 -1.08
CA PHE A 54 3.92 -15.87 -1.68
C PHE A 54 4.98 -15.46 -0.64
N MET A 55 6.24 -15.87 -0.86
CA MET A 55 7.35 -15.59 0.07
C MET A 55 7.89 -14.15 -0.03
N LYS A 56 7.61 -13.45 -1.13
CA LYS A 56 7.86 -12.02 -1.30
C LYS A 56 6.54 -11.24 -1.29
N ASP A 57 6.52 -10.01 -1.81
CA ASP A 57 5.29 -9.22 -1.85
C ASP A 57 4.23 -9.91 -2.72
N GLY A 58 2.99 -9.82 -2.29
CA GLY A 58 1.88 -10.36 -3.08
C GLY A 58 1.81 -9.67 -4.44
N ILE A 59 1.81 -8.34 -4.47
CA ILE A 59 1.91 -7.52 -5.68
C ILE A 59 3.06 -6.53 -5.50
N LEU A 60 4.05 -6.57 -6.38
CA LEU A 60 5.06 -5.53 -6.57
C LEU A 60 4.80 -4.80 -7.87
N ALA A 61 4.54 -3.50 -7.79
CA ALA A 61 4.49 -2.58 -8.93
C ALA A 61 5.61 -1.53 -8.78
N SER A 62 6.55 -1.47 -9.68
CA SER A 62 7.72 -0.58 -9.56
C SER A 62 8.15 0.02 -10.88
N GLY A 63 8.46 1.33 -10.89
CA GLY A 63 8.99 2.02 -12.06
C GLY A 63 8.07 1.99 -13.29
N LEU A 64 6.79 1.81 -13.10
CA LEU A 64 5.79 1.85 -14.17
C LEU A 64 5.44 3.31 -14.50
N ALA A 65 4.76 3.54 -15.62
CA ALA A 65 4.31 4.88 -16.00
C ALA A 65 3.41 5.50 -14.93
N ALA A 66 3.47 6.81 -14.85
CA ALA A 66 2.57 7.60 -14.02
C ALA A 66 1.10 7.29 -14.36
N GLY A 67 0.26 7.20 -13.33
CA GLY A 67 -1.13 6.84 -13.47
C GLY A 67 -1.41 5.32 -13.57
N SER A 68 -0.41 4.46 -13.38
CA SER A 68 -0.65 3.01 -13.26
C SER A 68 -1.56 2.70 -12.07
N ARG A 69 -2.37 1.66 -12.19
CA ARG A 69 -3.49 1.38 -11.28
C ARG A 69 -3.43 -0.03 -10.71
N ILE A 70 -3.57 -0.14 -9.41
CA ILE A 70 -3.66 -1.40 -8.66
C ILE A 70 -5.02 -1.40 -7.95
N GLU A 71 -5.99 -2.13 -8.49
CA GLU A 71 -7.39 -1.97 -8.10
C GLU A 71 -8.09 -3.29 -7.84
N HIS A 72 -8.93 -3.30 -6.82
CA HIS A 72 -9.83 -4.41 -6.48
C HIS A 72 -9.15 -5.78 -6.34
N ASN A 73 -7.86 -5.81 -5.99
CA ASN A 73 -7.17 -7.07 -5.77
C ASN A 73 -7.38 -7.57 -4.34
N ARG A 74 -7.43 -8.89 -4.19
CA ARG A 74 -7.44 -9.59 -2.89
C ARG A 74 -6.07 -10.21 -2.65
N VAL A 75 -5.33 -9.68 -1.68
CA VAL A 75 -3.92 -10.08 -1.43
C VAL A 75 -3.75 -10.51 0.02
N SER A 76 -3.27 -11.73 0.25
CA SER A 76 -3.23 -12.26 1.62
C SER A 76 -2.12 -13.25 1.89
N THR A 77 -1.84 -13.46 3.17
CA THR A 77 -0.98 -14.52 3.73
C THR A 77 0.43 -14.58 3.15
N GLY A 78 0.90 -13.48 2.52
CA GLY A 78 2.27 -13.36 2.02
C GLY A 78 3.30 -13.19 3.15
N ALA A 79 4.54 -13.60 2.89
CA ALA A 79 5.63 -13.47 3.86
C ALA A 79 6.25 -12.06 3.90
N ALA A 80 5.88 -11.18 2.98
CA ALA A 80 6.30 -9.78 2.94
C ALA A 80 5.08 -8.84 2.91
N ASN A 81 5.11 -7.74 2.13
CA ASN A 81 3.95 -6.84 2.04
C ASN A 81 2.85 -7.46 1.17
N GLY A 82 1.62 -7.07 1.41
CA GLY A 82 0.53 -7.42 0.49
C GLY A 82 0.75 -6.75 -0.85
N ILE A 83 0.74 -5.42 -0.87
CA ILE A 83 0.95 -4.59 -2.07
C ILE A 83 2.11 -3.61 -1.83
N LEU A 84 3.11 -3.64 -2.69
CA LEU A 84 4.20 -2.66 -2.72
C LEU A 84 4.17 -1.89 -4.04
N VAL A 85 4.01 -0.57 -3.94
CA VAL A 85 4.10 0.37 -5.07
C VAL A 85 5.34 1.23 -4.89
N LYS A 86 6.22 1.27 -5.89
CA LYS A 86 7.49 1.97 -5.80
C LYS A 86 7.79 2.77 -7.05
N CYS A 87 8.18 4.04 -6.87
CA CYS A 87 8.59 4.92 -7.97
C CYS A 87 7.52 5.00 -9.10
N ILE A 88 6.26 5.18 -8.73
CA ILE A 88 5.15 5.37 -9.68
C ILE A 88 4.35 6.59 -9.26
N ASP A 89 4.56 7.71 -9.95
CA ASP A 89 3.83 8.94 -9.68
C ASP A 89 2.38 8.85 -10.17
N LYS A 90 1.50 9.58 -9.52
CA LYS A 90 0.04 9.57 -9.81
C LYS A 90 -0.57 8.17 -9.82
N SER A 91 0.09 7.20 -9.15
CA SER A 91 -0.44 5.84 -9.04
C SER A 91 -1.77 5.82 -8.28
N VAL A 92 -2.63 4.89 -8.68
CA VAL A 92 -3.93 4.66 -8.02
C VAL A 92 -3.91 3.28 -7.36
N VAL A 93 -4.13 3.25 -6.06
CA VAL A 93 -4.25 2.02 -5.26
C VAL A 93 -5.64 2.05 -4.63
N ASP A 94 -6.60 1.40 -5.27
CA ASP A 94 -8.01 1.59 -4.98
C ASP A 94 -8.77 0.29 -4.77
N GLY A 95 -9.68 0.26 -3.79
CA GLY A 95 -10.59 -0.84 -3.54
C GLY A 95 -9.93 -2.20 -3.25
N ASN A 96 -8.65 -2.25 -2.88
CA ASN A 96 -7.97 -3.51 -2.64
C ASN A 96 -8.29 -4.07 -1.24
N TYR A 97 -8.26 -5.38 -1.12
CA TYR A 97 -8.38 -6.12 0.13
C TYR A 97 -7.03 -6.77 0.46
N SER A 98 -6.27 -6.20 1.41
CA SER A 98 -4.93 -6.68 1.77
C SER A 98 -4.85 -7.10 3.24
N PHE A 99 -4.67 -8.40 3.52
CA PHE A 99 -4.80 -8.92 4.88
C PHE A 99 -3.90 -10.10 5.21
N LYS A 100 -3.59 -10.27 6.51
CA LYS A 100 -2.79 -11.38 7.06
C LYS A 100 -1.40 -11.53 6.42
N ASN A 101 -0.82 -10.43 5.90
CA ASN A 101 0.55 -10.44 5.38
C ASN A 101 1.56 -10.25 6.52
N LYS A 102 2.75 -10.84 6.41
CA LYS A 102 3.78 -10.79 7.45
C LYS A 102 4.53 -9.46 7.53
N ALA A 103 4.25 -8.51 6.65
CA ALA A 103 4.75 -7.14 6.74
C ALA A 103 3.58 -6.14 6.70
N ARG A 104 3.58 -5.14 5.81
CA ARG A 104 2.51 -4.15 5.67
C ARG A 104 1.42 -4.67 4.74
N GLY A 105 0.21 -4.15 4.92
CA GLY A 105 -0.85 -4.41 3.95
C GLY A 105 -0.56 -3.72 2.62
N ILE A 106 -0.40 -2.40 2.64
CA ILE A 106 -0.08 -1.58 1.47
C ILE A 106 1.11 -0.67 1.81
N LEU A 107 2.13 -0.66 0.96
CA LEU A 107 3.30 0.20 1.09
C LEU A 107 3.55 0.99 -0.19
N LEU A 108 3.61 2.32 -0.08
CA LEU A 108 4.05 3.22 -1.15
C LEU A 108 5.41 3.82 -0.82
N GLN A 109 6.32 3.79 -1.78
CA GLN A 109 7.67 4.36 -1.66
C GLN A 109 8.02 5.22 -2.88
N ARG A 110 8.37 6.50 -2.67
CA ARG A 110 8.71 7.42 -3.75
C ARG A 110 7.62 7.51 -4.83
N CYS A 111 6.37 7.66 -4.40
CA CYS A 111 5.22 7.78 -5.28
C CYS A 111 4.61 9.17 -5.07
N GLU A 112 4.93 10.11 -5.95
CA GLU A 112 4.39 11.46 -5.85
C GLU A 112 2.97 11.53 -6.38
N SER A 113 2.12 12.33 -5.74
CA SER A 113 0.71 12.54 -6.12
C SER A 113 -0.11 11.23 -6.28
N ALA A 114 0.22 10.21 -5.51
CA ALA A 114 -0.50 8.94 -5.52
C ALA A 114 -1.86 9.06 -4.79
N MET A 115 -2.82 8.26 -5.24
CA MET A 115 -4.11 8.10 -4.57
C MET A 115 -4.20 6.69 -3.95
N VAL A 116 -4.48 6.62 -2.65
CA VAL A 116 -4.73 5.37 -1.92
C VAL A 116 -6.14 5.46 -1.36
N ALA A 117 -7.11 4.83 -2.01
CA ALA A 117 -8.51 5.03 -1.70
C ALA A 117 -9.28 3.72 -1.48
N ASP A 118 -10.25 3.77 -0.60
CA ASP A 118 -11.27 2.73 -0.38
C ASP A 118 -10.72 1.30 -0.18
N ASN A 119 -9.48 1.19 0.31
CA ASN A 119 -8.88 -0.12 0.58
C ASN A 119 -9.32 -0.66 1.95
N PHE A 120 -9.49 -1.96 2.04
CA PHE A 120 -9.67 -2.68 3.30
C PHE A 120 -8.38 -3.41 3.66
N VAL A 121 -7.74 -3.00 4.77
CA VAL A 121 -6.38 -3.42 5.13
C VAL A 121 -6.33 -3.91 6.57
N SER A 122 -6.22 -5.24 6.76
CA SER A 122 -6.40 -5.80 8.08
C SER A 122 -5.43 -6.93 8.45
N GLU A 123 -5.24 -7.13 9.75
CA GLU A 123 -4.50 -8.26 10.31
C GLU A 123 -3.04 -8.41 9.80
N ASN A 124 -2.45 -7.35 9.25
CA ASN A 124 -1.06 -7.39 8.80
C ASN A 124 -0.08 -7.26 9.98
N ALA A 125 1.08 -7.87 9.87
CA ALA A 125 2.04 -7.96 10.99
C ALA A 125 2.77 -6.65 11.28
N ILE A 126 2.68 -5.66 10.41
CA ILE A 126 3.23 -4.32 10.62
C ILE A 126 2.08 -3.30 10.49
N ASN A 127 2.22 -2.30 9.67
CA ASN A 127 1.20 -1.27 9.47
C ASN A 127 0.14 -1.72 8.45
N GLY A 128 -1.05 -1.17 8.55
CA GLY A 128 -2.04 -1.32 7.51
C GLY A 128 -1.54 -0.66 6.21
N ILE A 129 -1.57 0.65 6.15
CA ILE A 129 -1.07 1.45 5.03
C ILE A 129 0.17 2.24 5.48
N GLU A 130 1.21 2.25 4.65
CA GLU A 130 2.40 3.07 4.90
C GLU A 130 2.81 3.83 3.64
N LEU A 131 2.97 5.16 3.77
CA LEU A 131 3.61 6.02 2.77
C LEU A 131 4.96 6.46 3.31
N ASN A 132 6.04 6.24 2.56
CA ASN A 132 7.36 6.68 2.99
C ASN A 132 8.26 7.15 1.84
N ILE A 133 9.41 7.73 2.22
CA ILE A 133 10.47 8.12 1.31
C ILE A 133 9.94 9.02 0.18
N ARG A 134 9.49 10.25 0.52
CA ARG A 134 9.03 11.27 -0.45
C ARG A 134 7.84 10.84 -1.33
N SER A 135 6.86 10.17 -0.76
CA SER A 135 5.56 9.99 -1.41
C SER A 135 4.71 11.26 -1.24
N ASN A 136 5.22 12.39 -1.77
CA ASN A 136 4.65 13.71 -1.54
C ASN A 136 3.32 13.92 -2.28
N HIS A 137 2.52 14.90 -1.81
CA HIS A 137 1.27 15.35 -2.42
C HIS A 137 0.26 14.24 -2.70
N SER A 138 0.40 13.12 -1.98
CA SER A 138 -0.49 11.97 -2.11
C SER A 138 -1.72 12.07 -1.22
N SER A 139 -2.78 11.39 -1.61
CA SER A 139 -4.02 11.28 -0.84
C SER A 139 -4.26 9.87 -0.31
N VAL A 140 -4.75 9.78 0.92
CA VAL A 140 -5.15 8.53 1.59
C VAL A 140 -6.59 8.74 2.08
N GLN A 141 -7.57 8.16 1.38
CA GLN A 141 -8.99 8.50 1.60
C GLN A 141 -9.87 7.27 1.71
N GLY A 142 -10.87 7.31 2.58
CA GLY A 142 -11.90 6.28 2.67
C GLY A 142 -11.42 4.89 3.09
N ASN A 143 -10.16 4.71 3.45
CA ASN A 143 -9.62 3.39 3.76
C ASN A 143 -10.07 2.89 5.13
N VAL A 144 -10.23 1.58 5.24
CA VAL A 144 -10.47 0.88 6.51
C VAL A 144 -9.23 0.09 6.89
N CYS A 145 -8.56 0.50 7.97
CA CYS A 145 -7.36 -0.17 8.48
C CYS A 145 -7.66 -0.77 9.86
N GLY A 146 -7.72 -2.09 9.95
CA GLY A 146 -8.15 -2.77 11.17
C GLY A 146 -7.25 -3.91 11.62
N SER A 147 -7.14 -4.10 12.93
CA SER A 147 -6.45 -5.25 13.54
C SER A 147 -5.00 -5.47 13.09
N ASN A 148 -4.32 -4.45 12.56
CA ASN A 148 -2.91 -4.55 12.21
C ASN A 148 -2.04 -4.54 13.48
N LYS A 149 -0.90 -5.25 13.46
CA LYS A 149 -0.05 -5.39 14.66
C LYS A 149 0.74 -4.13 15.03
N LYS A 150 0.80 -3.15 14.14
CA LYS A 150 1.30 -1.79 14.41
C LYS A 150 0.22 -0.76 14.10
N SER A 151 0.57 0.35 13.45
CA SER A 151 -0.36 1.43 13.17
C SER A 151 -1.30 1.12 11.99
N GLY A 152 -2.51 1.69 12.03
CA GLY A 152 -3.44 1.62 10.91
C GLY A 152 -2.86 2.33 9.67
N LEU A 153 -2.45 3.60 9.84
CA LEU A 153 -1.76 4.40 8.84
C LEU A 153 -0.40 4.87 9.37
N ARG A 154 0.64 4.82 8.56
CA ARG A 154 1.92 5.45 8.85
C ARG A 154 2.38 6.30 7.67
N ILE A 155 2.74 7.55 7.92
CA ILE A 155 3.32 8.45 6.91
C ILE A 155 4.67 8.92 7.43
N ALA A 156 5.73 8.67 6.65
CA ALA A 156 7.09 9.00 7.04
C ALA A 156 7.89 9.68 5.93
N GLY A 157 8.46 10.85 6.23
CA GLY A 157 9.32 11.58 5.30
C GLY A 157 8.61 12.03 4.03
N SER A 158 7.32 12.41 4.12
CA SER A 158 6.50 12.85 2.98
C SER A 158 5.80 14.17 3.32
N LYS A 159 5.53 14.98 2.30
CA LYS A 159 4.96 16.34 2.46
C LYS A 159 3.68 16.50 1.64
N GLY A 160 2.78 17.38 2.10
CA GLY A 160 1.56 17.72 1.39
C GLY A 160 0.54 16.57 1.32
N ILE A 161 0.51 15.71 2.33
CA ILE A 161 -0.38 14.55 2.35
C ILE A 161 -1.76 14.92 2.87
N SER A 162 -2.79 14.51 2.14
CA SER A 162 -4.18 14.47 2.64
C SER A 162 -4.50 13.05 3.12
N ALA A 163 -5.04 12.93 4.35
CA ALA A 163 -5.43 11.64 4.94
C ALA A 163 -6.83 11.76 5.54
N ASP A 164 -7.87 11.71 4.70
CA ASP A 164 -9.23 12.09 5.07
C ASP A 164 -10.21 10.92 4.99
N GLY A 165 -11.22 10.92 5.86
CA GLY A 165 -12.32 9.96 5.81
C GLY A 165 -11.97 8.50 6.10
N ASN A 166 -10.79 8.22 6.65
CA ASN A 166 -10.35 6.85 6.92
C ASN A 166 -10.93 6.33 8.25
N SER A 167 -11.06 5.01 8.36
CA SER A 167 -11.45 4.32 9.58
C SER A 167 -10.30 3.46 10.12
N PHE A 168 -9.89 3.73 11.34
CA PHE A 168 -8.81 3.01 12.03
C PHE A 168 -9.38 2.31 13.27
N ARG A 169 -9.40 0.97 13.26
CA ARG A 169 -9.99 0.20 14.35
C ARG A 169 -9.12 -0.97 14.81
N SER A 170 -9.03 -1.15 16.11
CA SER A 170 -8.38 -2.32 16.74
C SER A 170 -6.93 -2.57 16.29
N ASN A 171 -6.22 -1.54 15.78
CA ASN A 171 -4.80 -1.68 15.51
C ASN A 171 -4.03 -1.73 16.83
N ARG A 172 -3.00 -2.59 16.94
CA ARG A 172 -2.25 -2.71 18.21
C ARG A 172 -1.34 -1.51 18.49
N GLY A 173 -0.97 -0.75 17.47
CA GLY A 173 -0.24 0.50 17.58
C GLY A 173 -1.17 1.72 17.56
N TYR A 174 -0.76 2.77 16.88
CA TYR A 174 -1.54 3.98 16.72
C TYR A 174 -2.61 3.83 15.64
N ALA A 175 -3.67 4.61 15.73
CA ALA A 175 -4.59 4.77 14.62
C ALA A 175 -3.85 5.30 13.39
N ALA A 176 -3.15 6.44 13.55
CA ALA A 176 -2.26 7.00 12.53
C ALA A 176 -0.97 7.52 13.15
N GLU A 177 0.13 7.42 12.43
CA GLU A 177 1.46 7.84 12.84
C GLU A 177 2.11 8.70 11.76
N PHE A 178 2.53 9.91 12.11
CA PHE A 178 3.19 10.87 11.22
C PHE A 178 4.59 11.18 11.70
N ILE A 179 5.60 10.86 10.90
CA ILE A 179 7.02 11.00 11.26
C ILE A 179 7.73 11.84 10.21
N ARG A 180 8.31 12.98 10.61
CA ARG A 180 9.04 13.91 9.73
C ARG A 180 8.27 14.21 8.44
N SER A 181 6.97 14.50 8.59
CA SER A 181 6.03 14.64 7.49
C SER A 181 5.22 15.95 7.61
N HIS A 182 4.64 16.40 6.51
CA HIS A 182 3.70 17.50 6.47
C HIS A 182 2.36 16.98 5.97
N ILE A 183 1.35 17.02 6.83
CA ILE A 183 -0.01 16.63 6.53
C ILE A 183 -0.81 17.89 6.22
N SER A 184 -1.35 17.97 5.03
CA SER A 184 -2.13 19.14 4.55
C SER A 184 -3.61 19.05 4.95
N SER A 185 -4.14 17.84 5.08
CA SER A 185 -5.50 17.59 5.56
C SER A 185 -5.58 16.30 6.38
N TYR A 186 -6.42 16.31 7.42
CA TYR A 186 -6.68 15.14 8.27
C TYR A 186 -8.09 15.24 8.88
N LYS A 187 -9.11 15.10 8.04
CA LYS A 187 -10.51 15.36 8.41
C LYS A 187 -11.38 14.10 8.29
N GLY A 188 -12.45 14.03 9.05
CA GLY A 188 -13.45 12.98 8.92
C GLY A 188 -12.98 11.57 9.26
N ASN A 189 -11.80 11.40 9.85
CA ASN A 189 -11.29 10.10 10.22
C ASN A 189 -11.98 9.57 11.48
N ARG A 190 -12.23 8.25 11.52
CA ARG A 190 -12.82 7.54 12.65
C ARG A 190 -11.78 6.69 13.36
N PHE A 191 -11.86 6.65 14.69
CA PHE A 191 -10.90 5.95 15.55
C PHE A 191 -11.63 5.06 16.55
N GLU A 192 -11.30 3.78 16.60
CA GLU A 192 -11.93 2.85 17.51
C GLU A 192 -10.92 1.82 18.05
N LYS A 193 -10.77 1.75 19.37
CA LYS A 193 -10.04 0.69 20.10
C LYS A 193 -8.61 0.43 19.60
N ASN A 194 -7.86 1.46 19.18
CA ASN A 194 -6.45 1.29 18.82
C ASN A 194 -5.56 1.29 20.06
N GLY A 195 -4.44 0.56 20.03
CA GLY A 195 -3.67 0.16 21.21
C GLY A 195 -2.99 1.30 21.96
N TYR A 196 -2.02 2.01 21.37
CA TYR A 196 -1.27 3.04 22.10
C TYR A 196 -2.05 4.34 22.28
N SER A 197 -2.90 4.65 21.38
CA SER A 197 -3.90 5.72 21.51
C SER A 197 -4.93 5.59 20.38
N ASN A 198 -6.17 5.87 20.69
CA ASN A 198 -7.21 6.09 19.68
C ASN A 198 -6.94 7.36 18.86
N ARG A 199 -5.71 7.86 18.84
CA ARG A 199 -5.36 9.14 18.26
C ARG A 199 -4.12 9.01 17.37
N ILE A 200 -3.71 10.15 16.89
CA ILE A 200 -2.57 10.36 16.03
C ILE A 200 -1.29 10.42 16.88
N HIS A 201 -0.25 9.75 16.45
CA HIS A 201 1.10 10.00 16.92
C HIS A 201 1.84 10.92 15.94
N VAL A 202 2.38 12.02 16.44
CA VAL A 202 3.06 13.03 15.61
C VAL A 202 4.48 13.23 16.14
N ARG A 203 5.46 12.94 15.28
CA ARG A 203 6.87 13.14 15.60
C ARG A 203 7.57 13.95 14.52
N ASN A 204 8.07 15.15 14.89
CA ASN A 204 8.75 16.06 13.95
C ASN A 204 7.94 16.33 12.68
N SER A 205 6.62 16.46 12.79
CA SER A 205 5.71 16.60 11.66
C SER A 205 4.79 17.82 11.86
N LYS A 206 4.30 18.36 10.74
CA LYS A 206 3.27 19.41 10.75
C LYS A 206 1.93 18.80 10.38
N ILE A 207 0.90 19.12 11.14
CA ILE A 207 -0.49 18.74 10.88
C ILE A 207 -1.36 20.00 10.89
N PRO A 208 -2.51 20.04 10.19
CA PRO A 208 -3.44 21.15 10.25
C PRO A 208 -3.88 21.41 11.70
N LYS A 209 -4.00 22.67 12.07
CA LYS A 209 -4.71 23.02 13.31
C LYS A 209 -6.19 22.68 13.13
N LYS A 210 -6.80 22.16 14.20
CA LYS A 210 -8.24 21.92 14.21
C LYS A 210 -9.03 23.21 14.08
#